data_55aaf247160204519ae12bffaa3c8e63
#
_entry.id   55aaf247160204519ae12bffaa3c8e63
#
_cell.length_a   1.000
_cell.length_b   1.000
_cell.length_c   1.000
_cell.angle_alpha   90.00
_cell.angle_beta   90.00
_cell.angle_gamma   90.00
#
_symmetry.space_group_name_H-M   'P 1'
#
loop_
_entity.id
_entity.type
_entity.pdbx_description
1 polymer ?
#
loop_
_entity_poly.entity_id
_entity_poly.type
_entity_poly.pdbx_seq_one_letter_code
_entity_poly.pdbx_strand_id
1 'polypeptide(L)'
;MGSCASKTVVRNARQASLRQASGGPARPEMTTPKIAIVYYSMYGHVRTLALAEKKGLESAGCEVTLLKVPETLSDEVLGKMGAPGVGKDDEEASAATLADYDGFLFGLSARFGMASAQVKALLDSTGGLWQAGALVGKPAGVFFSTGTQNGGQETTALTFVTQLAHHGMVFVPLGYSTPKLFDLSAPHGGSPYGAGTLAGPDGSRQPSALEKDIAEAHGKHFGTIAAKLAK
;
A
#
# COMPACT_ATOMS: atom_id res chain seq x y z
N MET A 1 -27.23 -68.04 7.83
CA MET A 1 -26.12 -67.40 8.58
C MET A 1 -25.01 -67.08 7.56
N GLY A 2 -24.90 -65.88 7.14
CA GLY A 2 -23.88 -65.50 6.19
C GLY A 2 -24.10 -64.05 5.78
N SER A 3 -23.18 -63.15 6.06
CA SER A 3 -23.10 -61.79 5.53
C SER A 3 -23.06 -60.68 6.62
N CYS A 4 -22.19 -60.79 7.62
CA CYS A 4 -21.87 -59.64 8.45
C CYS A 4 -20.36 -59.29 8.38
N ALA A 5 -19.48 -60.17 7.92
CA ALA A 5 -18.02 -59.93 7.86
C ALA A 5 -17.58 -59.09 6.64
N SER A 6 -18.34 -59.14 5.53
CA SER A 6 -18.00 -58.48 4.26
C SER A 6 -18.16 -56.94 4.30
N LYS A 7 -19.13 -56.42 5.06
CA LYS A 7 -19.41 -54.98 5.10
C LYS A 7 -18.40 -54.20 5.97
N THR A 8 -17.78 -54.85 6.96
CA THR A 8 -16.79 -54.22 7.85
C THR A 8 -15.43 -54.05 7.18
N VAL A 9 -15.02 -55.02 6.35
CA VAL A 9 -13.73 -54.99 5.62
C VAL A 9 -13.75 -53.88 4.53
N VAL A 10 -14.86 -53.72 3.84
CA VAL A 10 -15.01 -52.69 2.78
C VAL A 10 -15.06 -51.28 3.39
N ARG A 11 -15.65 -51.09 4.57
CA ARG A 11 -15.66 -49.81 5.27
C ARG A 11 -14.25 -49.40 5.75
N ASN A 12 -13.47 -50.31 6.24
CA ASN A 12 -12.11 -50.04 6.73
C ASN A 12 -11.13 -49.73 5.59
N ALA A 13 -11.26 -50.40 4.44
CA ALA A 13 -10.47 -50.09 3.26
C ALA A 13 -10.79 -48.69 2.66
N ARG A 14 -12.06 -48.26 2.66
CA ARG A 14 -12.45 -46.93 2.21
C ARG A 14 -11.99 -45.81 3.16
N GLN A 15 -11.97 -46.04 4.49
CA GLN A 15 -11.44 -45.10 5.46
C GLN A 15 -9.91 -44.99 5.43
N ALA A 16 -9.20 -46.07 5.13
CA ALA A 16 -7.74 -46.05 4.95
C ALA A 16 -7.32 -45.25 3.68
N SER A 17 -8.05 -45.43 2.55
CA SER A 17 -7.77 -44.67 1.33
C SER A 17 -8.07 -43.17 1.44
N LEU A 18 -9.04 -42.77 2.27
CA LEU A 18 -9.36 -41.37 2.54
C LEU A 18 -8.34 -40.67 3.47
N ARG A 19 -7.59 -41.43 4.27
CA ARG A 19 -6.52 -40.89 5.12
C ARG A 19 -5.20 -40.67 4.36
N GLN A 20 -4.95 -41.41 3.26
CA GLN A 20 -3.75 -41.21 2.42
C GLN A 20 -3.89 -40.07 1.39
N ALA A 21 -5.10 -39.53 1.17
CA ALA A 21 -5.35 -38.42 0.24
C ALA A 21 -5.24 -37.03 0.90
N SER A 22 -4.81 -36.93 2.17
CA SER A 22 -4.66 -35.64 2.87
C SER A 22 -3.28 -34.96 2.70
N GLY A 23 -2.42 -35.48 1.83
CA GLY A 23 -1.21 -34.81 1.36
C GLY A 23 -1.57 -33.91 0.17
N GLY A 24 -2.29 -32.83 0.39
CA GLY A 24 -2.35 -31.75 -0.60
C GLY A 24 -0.93 -31.25 -0.88
N PRO A 25 -0.67 -30.68 -2.09
CA PRO A 25 0.65 -30.13 -2.39
C PRO A 25 1.06 -29.20 -1.25
N ALA A 26 2.31 -29.37 -0.78
CA ALA A 26 2.88 -28.48 0.23
C ALA A 26 2.60 -27.05 -0.21
N ARG A 27 2.01 -26.22 0.68
CA ARG A 27 1.88 -24.78 0.38
C ARG A 27 3.27 -24.29 0.00
N PRO A 28 3.42 -23.61 -1.16
CA PRO A 28 4.70 -23.02 -1.48
C PRO A 28 5.14 -22.17 -0.29
N GLU A 29 6.41 -22.26 0.06
CA GLU A 29 7.02 -21.45 1.11
C GLU A 29 6.76 -19.99 0.75
N MET A 30 5.98 -19.29 1.60
CA MET A 30 5.60 -17.91 1.31
C MET A 30 6.85 -17.03 1.48
N THR A 31 7.35 -16.51 0.39
CA THR A 31 8.42 -15.52 0.41
C THR A 31 7.94 -14.26 1.15
N THR A 32 8.79 -13.67 1.98
CA THR A 32 8.51 -12.39 2.64
C THR A 32 8.48 -11.30 1.58
N PRO A 33 7.33 -10.64 1.30
CA PRO A 33 7.27 -9.62 0.27
C PRO A 33 8.08 -8.38 0.67
N LYS A 34 8.85 -7.85 -0.27
CA LYS A 34 9.55 -6.57 -0.13
C LYS A 34 8.67 -5.44 -0.65
N ILE A 35 8.21 -4.59 0.23
CA ILE A 35 7.29 -3.50 -0.10
C ILE A 35 7.98 -2.14 0.05
N ALA A 36 7.93 -1.33 -1.00
CA ALA A 36 8.33 0.06 -0.92
C ALA A 36 7.13 0.96 -0.58
N ILE A 37 7.29 1.82 0.41
CA ILE A 37 6.41 2.97 0.62
C ILE A 37 7.07 4.17 -0.04
N VAL A 38 6.61 4.52 -1.24
CA VAL A 38 7.13 5.62 -2.04
C VAL A 38 6.30 6.87 -1.74
N TYR A 39 6.87 7.87 -1.10
CA TYR A 39 6.07 9.01 -0.63
C TYR A 39 6.71 10.36 -0.93
N TYR A 40 5.87 11.38 -1.13
CA TYR A 40 6.26 12.77 -1.10
C TYR A 40 5.54 13.51 0.02
N SER A 41 6.28 14.22 0.86
CA SER A 41 5.73 14.93 2.01
C SER A 41 6.51 16.20 2.31
N MET A 42 6.00 17.36 1.89
CA MET A 42 6.65 18.65 2.16
C MET A 42 6.58 19.05 3.63
N TYR A 43 5.43 18.84 4.29
CA TYR A 43 5.14 19.29 5.66
C TYR A 43 4.96 18.15 6.67
N GLY A 44 5.25 16.90 6.30
CA GLY A 44 5.27 15.77 7.24
C GLY A 44 4.00 14.92 7.29
N HIS A 45 2.85 15.40 6.84
CA HIS A 45 1.55 14.70 6.95
C HIS A 45 1.57 13.31 6.29
N VAL A 46 2.00 13.24 5.02
CA VAL A 46 2.07 11.98 4.28
C VAL A 46 3.12 11.04 4.90
N ARG A 47 4.28 11.57 5.36
CA ARG A 47 5.29 10.74 6.04
C ARG A 47 4.75 10.14 7.34
N THR A 48 3.96 10.91 8.08
CA THR A 48 3.33 10.40 9.32
C THR A 48 2.39 9.22 9.02
N LEU A 49 1.61 9.28 7.94
CA LEU A 49 0.82 8.13 7.48
C LEU A 49 1.72 7.00 6.97
N ALA A 50 2.80 7.30 6.23
CA ALA A 50 3.74 6.29 5.73
C ALA A 50 4.33 5.44 6.87
N LEU A 51 4.63 6.05 8.01
CA LEU A 51 5.09 5.33 9.21
C LEU A 51 4.00 4.42 9.81
N ALA A 52 2.74 4.83 9.76
CA ALA A 52 1.62 3.99 10.19
C ALA A 52 1.36 2.83 9.20
N GLU A 53 1.41 3.11 7.89
CA GLU A 53 1.35 2.09 6.83
C GLU A 53 2.46 1.04 7.00
N LYS A 54 3.71 1.49 7.25
CA LYS A 54 4.86 0.62 7.50
C LYS A 54 4.57 -0.35 8.64
N LYS A 55 4.10 0.16 9.78
CA LYS A 55 3.74 -0.67 10.94
C LYS A 55 2.69 -1.73 10.58
N GLY A 56 1.68 -1.36 9.80
CA GLY A 56 0.66 -2.29 9.29
C GLY A 56 1.25 -3.38 8.41
N LEU A 57 2.08 -3.02 7.44
CA LEU A 57 2.77 -3.93 6.53
C LEU A 57 3.69 -4.91 7.28
N GLU A 58 4.51 -4.41 8.21
CA GLU A 58 5.39 -5.24 9.04
C GLU A 58 4.58 -6.24 9.89
N SER A 59 3.42 -5.81 10.42
CA SER A 59 2.50 -6.71 11.15
C SER A 59 1.91 -7.81 10.26
N ALA A 60 1.89 -7.63 8.95
CA ALA A 60 1.47 -8.63 7.96
C ALA A 60 2.63 -9.51 7.46
N GLY A 61 3.85 -9.32 7.99
CA GLY A 61 5.03 -10.11 7.64
C GLY A 61 5.79 -9.62 6.41
N CYS A 62 5.64 -8.35 6.02
CA CYS A 62 6.39 -7.76 4.91
C CYS A 62 7.72 -7.14 5.38
N GLU A 63 8.74 -7.17 4.52
CA GLU A 63 9.93 -6.33 4.62
C GLU A 63 9.59 -4.96 4.01
N VAL A 64 9.82 -3.85 4.73
CA VAL A 64 9.32 -2.54 4.32
C VAL A 64 10.39 -1.47 4.30
N THR A 65 10.56 -0.81 3.15
CA THR A 65 11.44 0.34 2.99
C THR A 65 10.63 1.60 2.73
N LEU A 66 11.00 2.71 3.40
CA LEU A 66 10.50 4.04 3.09
C LEU A 66 11.39 4.67 2.01
N LEU A 67 10.79 5.04 0.89
CA LEU A 67 11.45 5.72 -0.21
C LEU A 67 10.86 7.12 -0.36
N LYS A 68 11.67 8.14 -0.10
CA LYS A 68 11.28 9.53 -0.30
C LYS A 68 11.41 9.90 -1.79
N VAL A 69 10.37 10.47 -2.35
CA VAL A 69 10.42 11.05 -3.70
C VAL A 69 11.37 12.25 -3.70
N PRO A 70 12.33 12.33 -4.64
CA PRO A 70 13.24 13.46 -4.76
C PRO A 70 12.52 14.81 -4.87
N GLU A 71 13.10 15.84 -4.25
CA GLU A 71 12.59 17.19 -4.35
C GLU A 71 12.97 17.83 -5.70
N THR A 72 12.07 18.62 -6.25
CA THR A 72 12.31 19.36 -7.53
C THR A 72 12.42 20.87 -7.36
N LEU A 73 12.10 21.38 -6.16
CA LEU A 73 12.19 22.79 -5.83
C LEU A 73 13.57 23.11 -5.27
N SER A 74 14.06 24.34 -5.50
CA SER A 74 15.32 24.78 -4.92
C SER A 74 15.20 25.04 -3.41
N ASP A 75 16.32 24.98 -2.69
CA ASP A 75 16.38 25.28 -1.25
C ASP A 75 15.87 26.68 -0.94
N GLU A 76 16.10 27.66 -1.82
CA GLU A 76 15.57 29.01 -1.70
C GLU A 76 14.03 29.01 -1.67
N VAL A 77 13.41 28.27 -2.58
CA VAL A 77 11.94 28.18 -2.65
C VAL A 77 11.40 27.44 -1.44
N LEU A 78 12.01 26.31 -1.06
CA LEU A 78 11.64 25.55 0.14
C LEU A 78 11.75 26.39 1.40
N GLY A 79 12.81 27.22 1.52
CA GLY A 79 12.98 28.15 2.63
C GLY A 79 11.87 29.19 2.68
N LYS A 80 11.49 29.78 1.56
CA LYS A 80 10.35 30.75 1.48
C LYS A 80 9.01 30.08 1.83
N MET A 81 8.84 28.79 1.55
CA MET A 81 7.65 28.01 1.88
C MET A 81 7.65 27.50 3.34
N GLY A 82 8.71 27.70 4.10
CA GLY A 82 8.84 27.18 5.44
C GLY A 82 8.86 25.64 5.51
N ALA A 83 9.35 24.97 4.46
CA ALA A 83 9.38 23.51 4.38
C ALA A 83 10.40 22.93 5.38
N PRO A 84 10.00 22.05 6.32
CA PRO A 84 10.87 21.59 7.42
C PRO A 84 11.93 20.55 7.03
N GLY A 85 12.00 20.15 5.76
CA GLY A 85 12.94 19.12 5.29
C GLY A 85 12.63 17.73 5.84
N VAL A 86 11.46 17.24 5.53
CA VAL A 86 10.90 15.96 6.02
C VAL A 86 11.65 14.76 5.44
N GLY A 87 11.90 13.73 6.27
CA GLY A 87 12.47 12.45 5.83
C GLY A 87 13.90 12.56 5.29
N LYS A 88 14.76 13.37 5.92
CA LYS A 88 16.14 13.56 5.46
C LYS A 88 16.97 12.27 5.48
N ASP A 89 16.64 11.35 6.39
CA ASP A 89 17.34 10.08 6.57
C ASP A 89 16.68 8.93 5.78
N ASP A 90 15.53 9.16 5.14
CA ASP A 90 14.88 8.15 4.32
C ASP A 90 15.57 8.09 2.94
N GLU A 91 15.72 6.89 2.39
CA GLU A 91 16.32 6.67 1.08
C GLU A 91 15.55 7.38 -0.03
N GLU A 92 16.24 7.88 -1.05
CA GLU A 92 15.56 8.51 -2.19
C GLU A 92 15.11 7.48 -3.23
N ALA A 93 13.86 7.63 -3.65
CA ALA A 93 13.27 6.81 -4.71
C ALA A 93 13.90 7.15 -6.08
N SER A 94 14.20 6.12 -6.85
CA SER A 94 14.61 6.24 -8.25
C SER A 94 13.99 5.13 -9.09
N ALA A 95 13.97 5.28 -10.41
CA ALA A 95 13.50 4.20 -11.28
C ALA A 95 14.29 2.89 -11.04
N ALA A 96 15.61 2.98 -10.76
CA ALA A 96 16.44 1.80 -10.49
C ALA A 96 16.00 1.11 -9.19
N THR A 97 15.81 1.85 -8.10
CA THR A 97 15.42 1.26 -6.81
C THR A 97 14.03 0.62 -6.85
N LEU A 98 13.08 1.15 -7.65
CA LEU A 98 11.73 0.58 -7.74
C LEU A 98 11.70 -0.84 -8.32
N ALA A 99 12.68 -1.24 -9.12
CA ALA A 99 12.70 -2.58 -9.71
C ALA A 99 12.81 -3.70 -8.66
N ASP A 100 13.42 -3.42 -7.51
CA ASP A 100 13.82 -4.41 -6.50
C ASP A 100 12.69 -4.81 -5.52
N TYR A 101 11.52 -4.17 -5.63
CA TYR A 101 10.40 -4.39 -4.72
C TYR A 101 9.29 -5.22 -5.36
N ASP A 102 8.58 -5.99 -4.54
CA ASP A 102 7.46 -6.85 -4.94
C ASP A 102 6.13 -6.11 -4.97
N GLY A 103 6.03 -4.94 -4.32
CA GLY A 103 4.82 -4.13 -4.28
C GLY A 103 5.05 -2.72 -3.71
N PHE A 104 4.04 -1.85 -3.84
CA PHE A 104 4.18 -0.43 -3.57
C PHE A 104 2.98 0.16 -2.85
N LEU A 105 3.22 1.00 -1.83
CA LEU A 105 2.24 1.97 -1.34
C LEU A 105 2.73 3.38 -1.68
N PHE A 106 1.94 4.11 -2.46
CA PHE A 106 2.29 5.47 -2.88
C PHE A 106 1.62 6.52 -1.99
N GLY A 107 2.44 7.31 -1.31
CA GLY A 107 2.02 8.41 -0.45
C GLY A 107 1.98 9.74 -1.19
N LEU A 108 0.78 10.31 -1.35
CA LEU A 108 0.52 11.42 -2.24
C LEU A 108 0.13 12.69 -1.48
N SER A 109 0.92 13.76 -1.60
CA SER A 109 0.45 15.10 -1.28
C SER A 109 -0.43 15.58 -2.44
N ALA A 110 -1.73 15.72 -2.20
CA ALA A 110 -2.65 16.17 -3.25
C ALA A 110 -2.35 17.60 -3.72
N ARG A 111 -2.38 17.80 -5.02
CA ARG A 111 -2.31 19.08 -5.70
C ARG A 111 -3.41 19.13 -6.74
N PHE A 112 -4.45 19.97 -6.49
CA PHE A 112 -5.60 20.11 -7.40
C PHE A 112 -6.23 18.77 -7.79
N GLY A 113 -6.38 17.82 -6.82
CA GLY A 113 -6.96 16.50 -7.06
C GLY A 113 -6.04 15.52 -7.81
N MET A 114 -4.73 15.76 -7.82
CA MET A 114 -3.71 14.94 -8.47
C MET A 114 -2.48 14.78 -7.57
N ALA A 115 -1.56 13.89 -7.93
CA ALA A 115 -0.24 13.82 -7.33
C ALA A 115 0.58 15.09 -7.60
N SER A 116 1.52 15.41 -6.71
CA SER A 116 2.43 16.55 -6.88
C SER A 116 3.39 16.36 -8.06
N ALA A 117 3.95 17.46 -8.56
CA ALA A 117 4.92 17.45 -9.66
C ALA A 117 6.15 16.56 -9.34
N GLN A 118 6.61 16.53 -8.10
CA GLN A 118 7.72 15.70 -7.66
C GLN A 118 7.44 14.21 -7.89
N VAL A 119 6.25 13.74 -7.50
CA VAL A 119 5.83 12.36 -7.73
C VAL A 119 5.74 12.07 -9.24
N LYS A 120 5.17 13.01 -10.02
CA LYS A 120 5.05 12.83 -11.46
C LYS A 120 6.43 12.79 -12.14
N ALA A 121 7.40 13.61 -11.69
CA ALA A 121 8.76 13.60 -12.21
C ALA A 121 9.45 12.23 -11.98
N LEU A 122 9.28 11.62 -10.79
CA LEU A 122 9.75 10.26 -10.53
C LEU A 122 9.09 9.26 -11.49
N LEU A 123 7.76 9.33 -11.64
CA LEU A 123 7.03 8.40 -12.51
C LEU A 123 7.41 8.57 -13.99
N ASP A 124 7.66 9.79 -14.45
CA ASP A 124 8.14 10.05 -15.83
C ASP A 124 9.52 9.43 -16.08
N SER A 125 10.35 9.26 -15.04
CA SER A 125 11.65 8.59 -15.15
C SER A 125 11.55 7.06 -15.28
N THR A 126 10.37 6.45 -15.06
CA THR A 126 10.16 5.00 -15.07
C THR A 126 9.95 4.40 -16.49
N GLY A 127 10.18 5.15 -17.56
CA GLY A 127 9.95 4.67 -18.93
C GLY A 127 10.69 3.39 -19.28
N GLY A 128 11.92 3.19 -18.77
CA GLY A 128 12.68 1.94 -18.94
C GLY A 128 12.02 0.74 -18.23
N LEU A 129 11.46 0.94 -17.03
CA LEU A 129 10.71 -0.10 -16.31
C LEU A 129 9.43 -0.49 -17.04
N TRP A 130 8.74 0.49 -17.60
CA TRP A 130 7.55 0.27 -18.43
C TRP A 130 7.89 -0.55 -19.67
N GLN A 131 8.94 -0.17 -20.40
CA GLN A 131 9.37 -0.88 -21.59
C GLN A 131 9.77 -2.34 -21.31
N ALA A 132 10.40 -2.57 -20.16
CA ALA A 132 10.82 -3.91 -19.71
C ALA A 132 9.66 -4.74 -19.11
N GLY A 133 8.49 -4.14 -18.84
CA GLY A 133 7.39 -4.78 -18.10
C GLY A 133 7.76 -5.12 -16.65
N ALA A 134 8.73 -4.44 -16.06
CA ALA A 134 9.32 -4.81 -14.77
C ALA A 134 8.36 -4.69 -13.57
N LEU A 135 7.29 -3.91 -13.71
CA LEU A 135 6.28 -3.70 -12.66
C LEU A 135 4.96 -4.44 -12.92
N VAL A 136 4.86 -5.20 -14.02
CA VAL A 136 3.65 -5.92 -14.37
C VAL A 136 3.29 -6.95 -13.30
N GLY A 137 2.02 -6.91 -12.85
CA GLY A 137 1.47 -7.82 -11.83
C GLY A 137 1.83 -7.46 -10.40
N LYS A 138 2.74 -6.50 -10.15
CA LYS A 138 3.08 -6.07 -8.78
C LYS A 138 1.90 -5.32 -8.13
N PRO A 139 1.51 -5.63 -6.88
CA PRO A 139 0.47 -4.90 -6.16
C PRO A 139 0.89 -3.46 -5.88
N ALA A 140 -0.04 -2.52 -6.02
CA ALA A 140 0.16 -1.12 -5.70
C ALA A 140 -1.09 -0.51 -5.07
N GLY A 141 -0.92 0.26 -4.00
CA GLY A 141 -1.96 1.01 -3.32
C GLY A 141 -1.58 2.49 -3.18
N VAL A 142 -2.51 3.31 -2.71
CA VAL A 142 -2.31 4.75 -2.53
C VAL A 142 -2.81 5.21 -1.18
N PHE A 143 -2.17 6.24 -0.62
CA PHE A 143 -2.65 6.98 0.53
C PHE A 143 -2.31 8.48 0.35
N PHE A 144 -3.01 9.39 1.02
CA PHE A 144 -2.95 10.78 0.61
C PHE A 144 -3.18 11.78 1.75
N SER A 145 -2.81 13.03 1.48
CA SER A 145 -3.12 14.19 2.32
C SER A 145 -3.74 15.30 1.49
N THR A 146 -4.81 15.93 2.03
CA THR A 146 -5.44 17.15 1.49
C THR A 146 -5.57 18.19 2.59
N GLY A 147 -5.84 19.45 2.23
CA GLY A 147 -6.13 20.49 3.21
C GLY A 147 -7.48 20.29 3.90
N THR A 148 -8.49 19.79 3.16
CA THR A 148 -9.87 19.65 3.63
C THR A 148 -10.48 18.31 3.26
N GLN A 149 -11.62 17.92 3.86
CA GLN A 149 -12.34 16.67 3.53
C GLN A 149 -12.76 16.57 2.07
N ASN A 150 -13.15 17.69 1.46
CA ASN A 150 -13.56 17.78 0.06
C ASN A 150 -12.41 18.25 -0.86
N GLY A 151 -11.17 18.17 -0.40
CA GLY A 151 -9.97 18.62 -1.11
C GLY A 151 -9.45 17.70 -2.21
N GLY A 152 -10.22 16.67 -2.62
CA GLY A 152 -9.89 15.80 -3.73
C GLY A 152 -9.07 14.57 -3.38
N GLN A 153 -9.31 13.92 -2.25
CA GLN A 153 -8.64 12.67 -1.89
C GLN A 153 -8.91 11.57 -2.92
N GLU A 154 -10.18 11.32 -3.25
CA GLU A 154 -10.55 10.30 -4.23
C GLU A 154 -10.10 10.66 -5.65
N THR A 155 -10.21 11.93 -6.07
CA THR A 155 -9.71 12.34 -7.38
C THR A 155 -8.20 12.17 -7.50
N THR A 156 -7.44 12.40 -6.42
CA THR A 156 -6.00 12.13 -6.37
C THR A 156 -5.72 10.64 -6.57
N ALA A 157 -6.49 9.76 -5.93
CA ALA A 157 -6.37 8.32 -6.14
C ALA A 157 -6.73 7.92 -7.57
N LEU A 158 -7.88 8.37 -8.08
CA LEU A 158 -8.39 8.02 -9.42
C LEU A 158 -7.44 8.48 -10.55
N THR A 159 -6.89 9.68 -10.44
CA THR A 159 -5.89 10.16 -11.42
C THR A 159 -4.57 9.40 -11.32
N PHE A 160 -4.18 8.94 -10.14
CA PHE A 160 -2.96 8.17 -9.95
C PHE A 160 -3.08 6.72 -10.42
N VAL A 161 -4.25 6.08 -10.26
CA VAL A 161 -4.49 4.69 -10.72
C VAL A 161 -4.24 4.53 -12.22
N THR A 162 -4.39 5.58 -13.02
CA THR A 162 -4.05 5.54 -14.46
C THR A 162 -2.58 5.18 -14.68
N GLN A 163 -1.66 5.71 -13.86
CA GLN A 163 -0.24 5.38 -13.93
C GLN A 163 0.01 3.91 -13.59
N LEU A 164 -0.67 3.37 -12.58
CA LEU A 164 -0.57 1.97 -12.20
C LEU A 164 -1.03 1.05 -13.33
N ALA A 165 -2.16 1.40 -13.98
CA ALA A 165 -2.70 0.65 -15.10
C ALA A 165 -1.72 0.62 -16.30
N HIS A 166 -1.05 1.73 -16.60
CA HIS A 166 -0.05 1.78 -17.68
C HIS A 166 1.19 0.93 -17.40
N HIS A 167 1.57 0.77 -16.13
CA HIS A 167 2.63 -0.16 -15.73
C HIS A 167 2.17 -1.62 -15.60
N GLY A 168 0.87 -1.91 -15.77
CA GLY A 168 0.31 -3.25 -15.57
C GLY A 168 0.29 -3.71 -14.11
N MET A 169 0.36 -2.77 -13.15
CA MET A 169 0.30 -3.05 -11.73
C MET A 169 -1.13 -3.40 -11.30
N VAL A 170 -1.27 -4.18 -10.24
CA VAL A 170 -2.56 -4.54 -9.64
C VAL A 170 -2.92 -3.53 -8.55
N PHE A 171 -3.92 -2.68 -8.80
CA PHE A 171 -4.39 -1.75 -7.76
C PHE A 171 -5.06 -2.50 -6.60
N VAL A 172 -4.55 -2.28 -5.41
CA VAL A 172 -5.07 -2.84 -4.15
C VAL A 172 -5.63 -1.70 -3.30
N PRO A 173 -6.95 -1.49 -3.32
CA PRO A 173 -7.59 -0.44 -2.52
C PRO A 173 -7.66 -0.82 -1.05
N LEU A 174 -7.84 0.18 -0.17
CA LEU A 174 -8.21 -0.06 1.23
C LEU A 174 -9.57 -0.79 1.33
N GLY A 175 -10.51 -0.47 0.44
CA GLY A 175 -11.89 -0.94 0.52
C GLY A 175 -12.52 -0.52 1.85
N TYR A 176 -13.37 -1.36 2.36
CA TYR A 176 -13.97 -1.24 3.70
C TYR A 176 -13.38 -2.27 4.67
N SER A 177 -12.06 -2.51 4.56
CA SER A 177 -11.34 -3.50 5.37
C SER A 177 -11.23 -3.13 6.86
N THR A 178 -11.54 -1.89 7.20
CA THR A 178 -11.61 -1.41 8.59
C THR A 178 -12.91 -0.66 8.86
N PRO A 179 -13.61 -0.94 9.98
CA PRO A 179 -14.81 -0.18 10.37
C PRO A 179 -14.51 1.28 10.76
N LYS A 180 -13.25 1.63 10.99
CA LYS A 180 -12.81 2.99 11.35
C LYS A 180 -13.12 4.03 10.26
N LEU A 181 -13.29 3.61 9.00
CA LEU A 181 -13.75 4.50 7.91
C LEU A 181 -15.18 5.02 8.10
N PHE A 182 -15.98 4.38 8.94
CA PHE A 182 -17.37 4.81 9.25
C PHE A 182 -17.47 5.71 10.47
N ASP A 183 -16.34 6.07 11.08
CA ASP A 183 -16.34 6.96 12.26
C ASP A 183 -16.70 8.39 11.82
N LEU A 184 -17.79 8.92 12.38
CA LEU A 184 -18.28 10.27 12.13
C LEU A 184 -18.09 11.21 13.35
N SER A 185 -17.35 10.77 14.36
CA SER A 185 -17.14 11.53 15.60
C SER A 185 -16.31 12.81 15.38
N ALA A 186 -15.44 12.81 14.37
CA ALA A 186 -14.64 13.97 13.99
C ALA A 186 -14.31 13.95 12.48
N PRO A 187 -14.01 15.10 11.87
CA PRO A 187 -13.51 15.14 10.49
C PRO A 187 -12.21 14.34 10.37
N HIS A 188 -12.15 13.43 9.40
CA HIS A 188 -10.95 12.66 9.08
C HIS A 188 -10.80 12.43 7.58
N GLY A 189 -9.60 12.11 7.14
CA GLY A 189 -9.30 11.68 5.79
C GLY A 189 -9.50 10.18 5.61
N GLY A 190 -9.30 9.73 4.37
CA GLY A 190 -9.45 8.34 3.95
C GLY A 190 -10.73 8.09 3.17
N SER A 191 -10.65 7.09 2.33
CA SER A 191 -11.76 6.60 1.51
C SER A 191 -11.52 5.13 1.17
N PRO A 192 -12.46 4.44 0.48
CA PRO A 192 -12.21 3.09 -0.01
C PRO A 192 -10.97 2.96 -0.92
N TYR A 193 -10.50 4.03 -1.52
CA TYR A 193 -9.29 4.00 -2.37
C TYR A 193 -8.00 3.91 -1.57
N GLY A 194 -7.95 4.48 -0.36
CA GLY A 194 -6.76 4.45 0.49
C GLY A 194 -6.91 5.27 1.77
N ALA A 195 -5.97 5.12 2.68
CA ALA A 195 -5.91 5.92 3.90
C ALA A 195 -5.60 7.39 3.57
N GLY A 196 -6.07 8.30 4.41
CA GLY A 196 -5.89 9.72 4.18
C GLY A 196 -5.81 10.54 5.44
N THR A 197 -5.32 11.78 5.31
CA THR A 197 -5.34 12.77 6.39
C THR A 197 -5.70 14.14 5.88
N LEU A 198 -6.17 14.98 6.78
CA LEU A 198 -6.50 16.38 6.55
C LEU A 198 -5.45 17.26 7.21
N ALA A 199 -4.83 18.14 6.45
CA ALA A 199 -3.80 19.05 6.97
C ALA A 199 -4.37 20.34 7.59
N GLY A 200 -5.65 20.64 7.33
CA GLY A 200 -6.26 21.93 7.65
C GLY A 200 -5.92 23.00 6.62
N PRO A 201 -6.64 24.14 6.65
CA PRO A 201 -6.46 25.20 5.66
C PRO A 201 -5.09 25.88 5.72
N ASP A 202 -4.45 25.86 6.85
CA ASP A 202 -3.11 26.44 7.12
C ASP A 202 -1.99 25.38 7.23
N GLY A 203 -2.35 24.09 7.10
CA GLY A 203 -1.40 22.98 7.22
C GLY A 203 -1.00 22.61 8.65
N SER A 204 -1.60 23.23 9.67
CA SER A 204 -1.22 23.02 11.08
C SER A 204 -1.78 21.74 11.70
N ARG A 205 -2.91 21.23 11.17
CA ARG A 205 -3.55 20.01 11.69
C ARG A 205 -2.68 18.79 11.38
N GLN A 206 -2.27 18.10 12.43
CA GLN A 206 -1.51 16.86 12.30
C GLN A 206 -2.44 15.65 12.12
N PRO A 207 -1.96 14.56 11.49
CA PRO A 207 -2.71 13.32 11.36
C PRO A 207 -3.23 12.83 12.72
N SER A 208 -4.54 12.63 12.83
CA SER A 208 -5.20 12.19 14.07
C SER A 208 -4.87 10.73 14.40
N ALA A 209 -5.19 10.30 15.62
CA ALA A 209 -5.04 8.90 16.01
C ALA A 209 -5.89 7.99 15.09
N LEU A 210 -7.13 8.39 14.79
CA LEU A 210 -8.03 7.67 13.88
C LEU A 210 -7.42 7.51 12.48
N GLU A 211 -6.88 8.58 11.89
CA GLU A 211 -6.26 8.55 10.56
C GLU A 211 -5.02 7.65 10.52
N LYS A 212 -4.20 7.66 11.58
CA LYS A 212 -3.05 6.74 11.72
C LYS A 212 -3.49 5.29 11.87
N ASP A 213 -4.54 5.04 12.63
CA ASP A 213 -5.10 3.70 12.81
C ASP A 213 -5.71 3.15 11.50
N ILE A 214 -6.34 4.02 10.69
CA ILE A 214 -6.82 3.66 9.35
C ILE A 214 -5.64 3.32 8.44
N ALA A 215 -4.56 4.09 8.48
CA ALA A 215 -3.35 3.84 7.70
C ALA A 215 -2.65 2.52 8.13
N GLU A 216 -2.55 2.24 9.43
CA GLU A 216 -2.02 0.96 9.92
C GLU A 216 -2.88 -0.22 9.43
N ALA A 217 -4.21 -0.10 9.49
CA ALA A 217 -5.12 -1.12 8.98
C ALA A 217 -4.99 -1.30 7.46
N HIS A 218 -4.78 -0.21 6.70
CA HIS A 218 -4.54 -0.24 5.27
C HIS A 218 -3.24 -0.98 4.93
N GLY A 219 -2.12 -0.64 5.58
CA GLY A 219 -0.86 -1.33 5.40
C GLY A 219 -0.96 -2.83 5.68
N LYS A 220 -1.64 -3.21 6.77
CA LYS A 220 -1.88 -4.62 7.10
C LYS A 220 -2.72 -5.34 6.03
N HIS A 221 -3.79 -4.70 5.57
CA HIS A 221 -4.65 -5.24 4.51
C HIS A 221 -3.87 -5.43 3.21
N PHE A 222 -3.13 -4.39 2.78
CA PHE A 222 -2.28 -4.42 1.60
C PHE A 222 -1.24 -5.54 1.68
N GLY A 223 -0.49 -5.64 2.79
CA GLY A 223 0.53 -6.66 2.99
C GLY A 223 -0.03 -8.09 2.91
N THR A 224 -1.23 -8.30 3.46
CA THR A 224 -1.94 -9.59 3.37
C THR A 224 -2.26 -9.98 1.91
N ILE A 225 -2.57 -9.01 1.06
CA ILE A 225 -2.85 -9.24 -0.37
C ILE A 225 -1.54 -9.41 -1.13
N ALA A 226 -0.55 -8.55 -0.88
CA ALA A 226 0.78 -8.64 -1.50
C ALA A 226 1.43 -10.01 -1.28
N ALA A 227 1.33 -10.56 -0.06
CA ALA A 227 1.83 -11.90 0.25
C ALA A 227 1.15 -13.04 -0.54
N LYS A 228 -0.06 -12.83 -1.06
CA LYS A 228 -0.74 -13.80 -1.93
C LYS A 228 -0.33 -13.67 -3.39
N LEU A 229 0.15 -12.49 -3.80
CA LEU A 229 0.58 -12.17 -5.17
C LEU A 229 2.08 -12.38 -5.37
N ALA A 230 2.88 -12.24 -4.31
CA ALA A 230 4.31 -12.59 -4.32
C ALA A 230 4.45 -14.12 -4.49
N LYS A 231 5.00 -14.52 -5.63
CA LYS A 231 5.25 -15.94 -5.99
C LYS A 231 6.73 -16.16 -6.22
#